data_f4298a165b8884b0de08c3813e306c44
#
_entry.id   f4298a165b8884b0de08c3813e306c44
#
_cell.length_a   1.000
_cell.length_b   1.000
_cell.length_c   1.000
_cell.angle_alpha   90.00
_cell.angle_beta   90.00
_cell.angle_gamma   90.00
#
_symmetry.space_group_name_H-M   'P 1'
#
loop_
_entity.id
_entity.type
_entity.pdbx_description
1 polymer ?
#
loop_
_entity_poly.entity_id
_entity_poly.type
_entity_poly.pdbx_seq_one_letter_code
_entity_poly.pdbx_strand_id
1 'polypeptide(L)'
;IRDRYKDIPEFLKERKVEIVASLPFYEEVKTDKVRGIGVFHDSIDVLQRLCTLGYGRDEALQLNLVYNPSGAMIPSSQEELEAIYRTKLKDEYNIDFNNLFSMTNSPIGRFGEWLERSNNMQRYLTRLCTAFNPATVDELMCLDTLSVDYDGTIHDCDFNLALGMSIAGPHKTIFDIEKNDLIGRKIRTMNHCYTCTAGSGSS
;
A
#
# COMPACT_ATOMS: atom_id res chain seq x y z
N ILE A 1 -3.91 17.85 -12.77
CA ILE A 1 -5.15 17.05 -12.81
C ILE A 1 -5.73 17.18 -14.22
N ARG A 2 -6.10 16.04 -14.85
CA ARG A 2 -6.77 16.07 -16.15
C ARG A 2 -8.08 16.83 -16.01
N ASP A 3 -8.46 17.64 -17.01
CA ASP A 3 -9.66 18.51 -16.97
C ASP A 3 -10.93 17.79 -16.51
N ARG A 4 -11.08 16.53 -16.91
CA ARG A 4 -12.19 15.65 -16.50
C ARG A 4 -12.34 15.48 -14.98
N TYR A 5 -11.27 15.63 -14.22
CA TYR A 5 -11.20 15.32 -12.78
C TYR A 5 -10.86 16.53 -11.92
N LYS A 6 -10.94 17.73 -12.49
CA LYS A 6 -10.56 18.97 -11.80
C LYS A 6 -11.40 19.25 -10.55
N ASP A 7 -12.64 18.81 -10.50
CA ASP A 7 -13.58 19.08 -9.39
C ASP A 7 -13.57 17.97 -8.32
N ILE A 8 -12.76 16.89 -8.52
CA ILE A 8 -12.69 15.79 -7.55
C ILE A 8 -12.17 16.22 -6.19
N PRO A 9 -11.12 17.05 -6.04
CA PRO A 9 -10.63 17.48 -4.74
C PRO A 9 -11.70 18.15 -3.89
N GLU A 10 -12.51 19.05 -4.47
CA GLU A 10 -13.60 19.74 -3.81
C GLU A 10 -14.73 18.78 -3.41
N PHE A 11 -15.09 17.87 -4.31
CA PHE A 11 -16.05 16.80 -4.04
C PHE A 11 -15.63 15.91 -2.85
N LEU A 12 -14.35 15.51 -2.78
CA LEU A 12 -13.82 14.72 -1.68
C LEU A 12 -13.85 15.51 -0.36
N LYS A 13 -13.48 16.80 -0.40
CA LYS A 13 -13.55 17.70 0.76
C LYS A 13 -14.96 17.81 1.31
N GLU A 14 -15.96 18.08 0.47
CA GLU A 14 -17.36 18.21 0.88
C GLU A 14 -17.87 16.98 1.63
N ARG A 15 -17.34 15.79 1.28
CA ARG A 15 -17.70 14.52 1.89
C ARG A 15 -16.74 14.06 2.97
N LYS A 16 -15.74 14.86 3.30
CA LYS A 16 -14.70 14.55 4.29
C LYS A 16 -14.07 13.17 4.02
N VAL A 17 -13.80 12.87 2.76
CA VAL A 17 -13.16 11.60 2.39
C VAL A 17 -11.70 11.64 2.80
N GLU A 18 -11.24 10.65 3.56
CA GLU A 18 -9.83 10.47 3.84
C GLU A 18 -9.08 10.08 2.57
N ILE A 19 -7.94 10.71 2.34
CA ILE A 19 -7.12 10.47 1.14
C ILE A 19 -5.84 9.74 1.53
N VAL A 20 -5.57 8.63 0.86
CA VAL A 20 -4.30 7.91 0.93
C VAL A 20 -3.62 7.97 -0.44
N ALA A 21 -2.55 8.74 -0.54
CA ALA A 21 -1.87 9.03 -1.80
C ALA A 21 -0.49 8.35 -1.88
N SER A 22 -0.24 7.65 -2.98
CA SER A 22 1.07 7.04 -3.22
C SER A 22 2.08 8.07 -3.70
N LEU A 23 3.08 8.37 -2.88
CA LEU A 23 4.25 9.16 -3.25
C LEU A 23 5.52 8.34 -2.93
N PRO A 24 6.05 7.55 -3.89
CA PRO A 24 7.13 6.61 -3.63
C PRO A 24 8.41 7.26 -3.09
N PHE A 25 8.69 8.49 -3.51
CA PHE A 25 9.82 9.29 -3.03
C PHE A 25 9.46 10.77 -3.02
N TYR A 26 10.14 11.53 -2.15
CA TYR A 26 10.10 13.00 -2.10
C TYR A 26 11.03 13.66 -3.14
N GLU A 27 11.66 12.88 -4.02
CA GLU A 27 12.56 13.33 -5.08
C GLU A 27 12.01 12.93 -6.46
N GLU A 28 12.07 13.86 -7.41
CA GLU A 28 11.60 13.69 -8.80
C GLU A 28 12.22 12.46 -9.46
N VAL A 29 13.57 12.42 -9.52
CA VAL A 29 14.29 11.36 -10.24
C VAL A 29 13.93 9.97 -9.77
N LYS A 30 13.73 9.78 -8.46
CA LYS A 30 13.39 8.48 -7.88
C LYS A 30 11.92 8.13 -8.11
N THR A 31 11.02 9.09 -7.99
CA THR A 31 9.58 8.88 -8.23
C THR A 31 9.32 8.59 -9.71
N ASP A 32 9.87 9.38 -10.61
CA ASP A 32 9.67 9.24 -12.05
C ASP A 32 10.26 7.93 -12.58
N LYS A 33 11.36 7.46 -12.01
CA LYS A 33 11.91 6.14 -12.33
C LYS A 33 10.94 4.98 -12.04
N VAL A 34 10.12 5.11 -11.01
CA VAL A 34 9.17 4.05 -10.57
C VAL A 34 7.79 4.23 -11.22
N ARG A 35 7.33 5.47 -11.39
CA ARG A 35 5.96 5.80 -11.79
C ARG A 35 5.83 6.32 -13.22
N GLY A 36 6.92 6.78 -13.82
CA GLY A 36 6.95 7.41 -15.14
C GLY A 36 7.33 8.87 -15.09
N ILE A 37 7.83 9.39 -16.20
CA ILE A 37 8.33 10.76 -16.31
C ILE A 37 7.19 11.76 -16.11
N GLY A 38 7.42 12.79 -15.26
CA GLY A 38 6.47 13.85 -14.95
C GLY A 38 5.47 13.51 -13.84
N VAL A 39 5.39 12.25 -13.40
CA VAL A 39 4.44 11.82 -12.35
C VAL A 39 4.74 12.49 -11.01
N PHE A 40 6.01 12.81 -10.73
CA PHE A 40 6.37 13.54 -9.51
C PHE A 40 5.70 14.92 -9.47
N HIS A 41 5.88 15.73 -10.52
CA HIS A 41 5.30 17.07 -10.59
C HIS A 41 3.77 17.04 -10.54
N ASP A 42 3.14 16.16 -11.32
CA ASP A 42 1.69 15.97 -11.26
C ASP A 42 1.20 15.61 -9.85
N SER A 43 1.96 14.79 -9.11
CA SER A 43 1.64 14.41 -7.74
C SER A 43 1.78 15.60 -6.78
N ILE A 44 2.86 16.36 -6.89
CA ILE A 44 3.09 17.57 -6.07
C ILE A 44 1.98 18.60 -6.29
N ASP A 45 1.60 18.88 -7.53
CA ASP A 45 0.53 19.82 -7.86
C ASP A 45 -0.81 19.42 -7.22
N VAL A 46 -1.14 18.12 -7.27
CA VAL A 46 -2.37 17.60 -6.64
C VAL A 46 -2.30 17.71 -5.12
N LEU A 47 -1.17 17.34 -4.51
CA LEU A 47 -0.99 17.41 -3.06
C LEU A 47 -1.04 18.87 -2.55
N GLN A 48 -0.43 19.81 -3.26
CA GLN A 48 -0.51 21.25 -2.94
C GLN A 48 -1.96 21.75 -3.00
N ARG A 49 -2.71 21.36 -4.04
CA ARG A 49 -4.12 21.70 -4.15
C ARG A 49 -4.94 21.14 -2.99
N LEU A 50 -4.72 19.87 -2.61
CA LEU A 50 -5.39 19.26 -1.47
C LEU A 50 -5.07 20.02 -0.17
N CYS A 51 -3.80 20.40 0.06
CA CYS A 51 -3.39 21.21 1.20
C CYS A 51 -4.06 22.60 1.21
N THR A 52 -4.25 23.21 0.04
CA THR A 52 -4.98 24.49 -0.09
C THR A 52 -6.46 24.35 0.32
N LEU A 53 -7.05 23.18 0.10
CA LEU A 53 -8.41 22.85 0.53
C LEU A 53 -8.51 22.50 2.01
N GLY A 54 -7.39 22.34 2.72
CA GLY A 54 -7.31 22.04 4.14
C GLY A 54 -6.83 20.63 4.47
N TYR A 55 -6.67 19.74 3.48
CA TYR A 55 -6.16 18.40 3.70
C TYR A 55 -4.75 18.40 4.33
N GLY A 56 -4.52 17.49 5.27
CA GLY A 56 -3.27 17.40 6.02
C GLY A 56 -3.08 18.48 7.08
N ARG A 57 -4.03 19.45 7.21
CA ARG A 57 -4.02 20.59 8.13
C ARG A 57 -5.24 20.65 9.03
N ASP A 58 -6.40 20.29 8.52
CA ASP A 58 -7.66 20.18 9.24
C ASP A 58 -7.83 18.73 9.70
N GLU A 59 -8.16 18.52 10.99
CA GLU A 59 -8.37 17.18 11.56
C GLU A 59 -9.46 16.37 10.84
N ALA A 60 -10.44 17.05 10.25
CA ALA A 60 -11.51 16.41 9.50
C ALA A 60 -11.14 16.04 8.05
N LEU A 61 -9.97 16.49 7.57
CA LEU A 61 -9.51 16.31 6.18
C LEU A 61 -8.16 15.60 6.16
N GLN A 62 -8.20 14.30 6.41
CA GLN A 62 -7.00 13.46 6.50
C GLN A 62 -6.34 13.26 5.14
N LEU A 63 -5.04 13.53 5.06
CA LEU A 63 -4.17 13.24 3.94
C LEU A 63 -3.02 12.35 4.41
N ASN A 64 -3.02 11.11 3.99
CA ASN A 64 -1.96 10.16 4.29
C ASN A 64 -1.16 9.84 3.03
N LEU A 65 0.12 9.59 3.19
CA LEU A 65 1.02 9.22 2.11
C LEU A 65 1.43 7.76 2.23
N VAL A 66 1.68 7.11 1.08
CA VAL A 66 2.25 5.76 1.03
C VAL A 66 3.61 5.81 0.36
N TYR A 67 4.60 5.29 1.06
CA TYR A 67 5.94 5.02 0.58
C TYR A 67 6.11 3.54 0.24
N ASN A 68 6.71 3.25 -0.91
CA ASN A 68 7.18 1.93 -1.27
C ASN A 68 8.67 1.99 -1.63
N PRO A 69 9.53 1.15 -1.03
CA PRO A 69 10.94 1.13 -1.39
C PRO A 69 11.16 0.69 -2.84
N SER A 70 12.17 1.22 -3.49
CA SER A 70 12.57 0.74 -4.82
C SER A 70 13.46 -0.49 -4.71
N GLY A 71 13.24 -1.47 -5.59
CA GLY A 71 14.07 -2.68 -5.66
C GLY A 71 13.89 -3.64 -4.47
N ALA A 72 14.86 -4.53 -4.29
CA ALA A 72 14.83 -5.60 -3.28
C ALA A 72 15.26 -5.08 -1.90
N MET A 73 14.58 -4.04 -1.40
CA MET A 73 14.87 -3.42 -0.11
C MET A 73 13.64 -3.47 0.80
N ILE A 74 13.89 -3.57 2.11
CA ILE A 74 12.87 -3.37 3.13
C ILE A 74 12.98 -1.91 3.58
N PRO A 75 11.86 -1.22 3.85
CA PRO A 75 11.87 0.13 4.37
C PRO A 75 12.73 0.25 5.64
N SER A 76 13.34 1.41 5.84
CA SER A 76 13.90 1.80 7.14
C SER A 76 12.77 2.04 8.16
N SER A 77 13.14 2.42 9.39
CA SER A 77 12.15 2.81 10.40
C SER A 77 11.13 3.81 9.81
N GLN A 78 9.85 3.55 10.03
CA GLN A 78 8.76 4.40 9.56
C GLN A 78 8.89 5.82 10.11
N GLU A 79 9.26 5.97 11.38
CA GLU A 79 9.41 7.26 12.05
C GLU A 79 10.51 8.13 11.41
N GLU A 80 11.68 7.55 11.15
CA GLU A 80 12.78 8.26 10.49
C GLU A 80 12.40 8.71 9.09
N LEU A 81 11.74 7.82 8.32
CA LEU A 81 11.32 8.10 6.97
C LEU A 81 10.24 9.20 6.95
N GLU A 82 9.27 9.12 7.85
CA GLU A 82 8.22 10.12 7.97
C GLU A 82 8.79 11.49 8.32
N ALA A 83 9.75 11.58 9.24
CA ALA A 83 10.40 12.84 9.60
C ALA A 83 11.09 13.50 8.39
N ILE A 84 11.77 12.70 7.54
CA ILE A 84 12.39 13.18 6.31
C ILE A 84 11.33 13.68 5.32
N TYR A 85 10.25 12.92 5.10
CA TYR A 85 9.17 13.33 4.21
C TYR A 85 8.51 14.63 4.67
N ARG A 86 8.23 14.77 5.97
CA ARG A 86 7.64 15.99 6.54
C ARG A 86 8.50 17.20 6.27
N THR A 87 9.80 17.11 6.58
CA THR A 87 10.73 18.20 6.36
C THR A 87 10.82 18.57 4.88
N LYS A 88 11.07 17.59 4.02
CA LYS A 88 11.26 17.82 2.59
C LYS A 88 10.01 18.37 1.90
N LEU A 89 8.85 17.77 2.12
CA LEU A 89 7.61 18.19 1.47
C LEU A 89 7.12 19.54 2.02
N LYS A 90 7.36 19.82 3.29
CA LYS A 90 7.02 21.13 3.88
C LYS A 90 7.90 22.24 3.34
N ASP A 91 9.23 22.06 3.38
CA ASP A 91 10.20 23.11 3.06
C ASP A 91 10.21 23.44 1.56
N GLU A 92 10.13 22.39 0.71
CA GLU A 92 10.27 22.58 -0.73
C GLU A 92 8.92 22.88 -1.43
N TYR A 93 7.80 22.32 -0.91
CA TYR A 93 6.51 22.36 -1.61
C TYR A 93 5.35 22.89 -0.76
N ASN A 94 5.59 23.22 0.53
CA ASN A 94 4.54 23.64 1.49
C ASN A 94 3.37 22.62 1.60
N ILE A 95 3.71 21.33 1.51
CA ILE A 95 2.77 20.22 1.68
C ILE A 95 2.82 19.72 3.11
N ASP A 96 1.64 19.58 3.72
CA ASP A 96 1.42 18.93 5.01
C ASP A 96 0.65 17.61 4.78
N PHE A 97 0.92 16.61 5.62
CA PHE A 97 0.19 15.34 5.61
C PHE A 97 0.07 14.78 7.03
N ASN A 98 -0.88 13.87 7.27
CA ASN A 98 -1.13 13.32 8.60
C ASN A 98 -0.20 12.17 8.93
N ASN A 99 -0.13 11.14 8.09
CA ASN A 99 0.69 9.95 8.32
C ASN A 99 1.42 9.53 7.05
N LEU A 100 2.60 8.89 7.22
CA LEU A 100 3.29 8.18 6.15
C LEU A 100 3.20 6.68 6.41
N PHE A 101 2.57 5.95 5.52
CA PHE A 101 2.56 4.48 5.56
C PHE A 101 3.72 3.93 4.75
N SER A 102 4.57 3.16 5.40
CA SER A 102 5.71 2.51 4.76
C SER A 102 5.34 1.06 4.44
N MET A 103 5.15 0.76 3.18
CA MET A 103 4.71 -0.57 2.73
C MET A 103 5.86 -1.37 2.13
N THR A 104 6.09 -2.56 2.66
CA THR A 104 7.05 -3.52 2.09
C THR A 104 6.49 -4.09 0.78
N ASN A 105 7.33 -4.16 -0.27
CA ASN A 105 6.89 -4.70 -1.56
C ASN A 105 6.69 -6.21 -1.50
N SER A 106 5.55 -6.69 -1.97
CA SER A 106 5.29 -8.13 -2.07
C SER A 106 5.98 -8.75 -3.31
N PRO A 107 6.64 -9.93 -3.18
CA PRO A 107 7.37 -10.57 -4.27
C PRO A 107 6.43 -11.29 -5.25
N ILE A 108 5.43 -10.58 -5.76
CA ILE A 108 4.43 -11.07 -6.71
C ILE A 108 4.28 -10.11 -7.90
N GLY A 109 3.56 -10.52 -8.93
CA GLY A 109 3.29 -9.73 -10.12
C GLY A 109 4.58 -9.16 -10.74
N ARG A 110 4.53 -7.93 -11.22
CA ARG A 110 5.67 -7.28 -11.91
C ARG A 110 6.94 -7.18 -11.05
N PHE A 111 6.78 -7.00 -9.74
CA PHE A 111 7.94 -6.95 -8.83
C PHE A 111 8.54 -8.35 -8.64
N GLY A 112 7.72 -9.38 -8.49
CA GLY A 112 8.17 -10.78 -8.45
C GLY A 112 8.92 -11.16 -9.72
N GLU A 113 8.39 -10.86 -10.91
CA GLU A 113 9.06 -11.08 -12.19
C GLU A 113 10.41 -10.34 -12.29
N TRP A 114 10.48 -9.11 -11.79
CA TRP A 114 11.73 -8.36 -11.74
C TRP A 114 12.75 -9.02 -10.82
N LEU A 115 12.32 -9.49 -9.63
CA LEU A 115 13.18 -10.21 -8.68
C LEU A 115 13.78 -11.48 -9.31
N GLU A 116 12.97 -12.24 -10.06
CA GLU A 116 13.43 -13.44 -10.78
C GLU A 116 14.44 -13.10 -11.87
N ARG A 117 14.10 -12.17 -12.77
CA ARG A 117 14.98 -11.75 -13.87
C ARG A 117 16.31 -11.17 -13.38
N SER A 118 16.33 -10.54 -12.22
CA SER A 118 17.53 -9.96 -11.62
C SER A 118 18.26 -10.90 -10.65
N ASN A 119 17.82 -12.16 -10.51
CA ASN A 119 18.33 -13.16 -9.56
C ASN A 119 18.32 -12.67 -8.09
N ASN A 120 17.38 -11.80 -7.73
CA ASN A 120 17.25 -11.25 -6.38
C ASN A 120 16.16 -11.92 -5.53
N MET A 121 15.35 -12.83 -6.08
CA MET A 121 14.22 -13.44 -5.41
C MET A 121 14.62 -14.11 -4.08
N GLN A 122 15.59 -15.03 -4.12
CA GLN A 122 16.01 -15.74 -2.91
C GLN A 122 16.58 -14.79 -1.84
N ARG A 123 17.39 -13.81 -2.27
CA ARG A 123 17.96 -12.82 -1.36
C ARG A 123 16.89 -11.95 -0.72
N TYR A 124 15.85 -11.58 -1.48
CA TYR A 124 14.73 -10.78 -1.00
C TYR A 124 13.87 -11.56 0.01
N LEU A 125 13.52 -12.81 -0.30
CA LEU A 125 12.79 -13.68 0.62
C LEU A 125 13.56 -13.88 1.93
N THR A 126 14.88 -14.10 1.87
CA THR A 126 15.73 -14.21 3.07
C THR A 126 15.65 -12.92 3.91
N ARG A 127 15.69 -11.74 3.27
CA ARG A 127 15.56 -10.47 3.99
C ARG A 127 14.20 -10.33 4.68
N LEU A 128 13.10 -10.68 3.99
CA LEU A 128 11.76 -10.66 4.57
C LEU A 128 11.68 -11.57 5.80
N CYS A 129 12.17 -12.82 5.69
CA CYS A 129 12.21 -13.76 6.81
C CYS A 129 13.05 -13.24 7.99
N THR A 130 14.22 -12.63 7.71
CA THR A 130 15.09 -12.09 8.76
C THR A 130 14.48 -10.87 9.45
N ALA A 131 13.65 -10.11 8.73
CA ALA A 131 12.96 -8.94 9.25
C ALA A 131 11.60 -9.27 9.89
N PHE A 132 11.32 -10.55 10.18
CA PHE A 132 10.07 -10.97 10.80
C PHE A 132 9.80 -10.19 12.09
N ASN A 133 8.62 -9.60 12.18
CA ASN A 133 8.15 -8.84 13.33
C ASN A 133 6.88 -9.49 13.90
N PRO A 134 6.95 -10.13 15.06
CA PRO A 134 5.79 -10.79 15.64
C PRO A 134 4.65 -9.83 16.01
N ALA A 135 4.94 -8.54 16.22
CA ALA A 135 3.92 -7.56 16.58
C ALA A 135 2.92 -7.29 15.46
N THR A 136 3.26 -7.61 14.20
CA THR A 136 2.35 -7.42 13.06
C THR A 136 1.36 -8.58 12.88
N VAL A 137 1.57 -9.71 13.55
CA VAL A 137 0.80 -10.96 13.27
C VAL A 137 -0.67 -10.83 13.64
N ASP A 138 -0.98 -10.17 14.75
CA ASP A 138 -2.35 -10.02 15.25
C ASP A 138 -3.15 -8.95 14.48
N GLU A 139 -2.48 -8.16 13.64
CA GLU A 139 -3.07 -7.07 12.84
C GLU A 139 -3.10 -7.39 11.34
N LEU A 140 -2.84 -8.64 10.96
CA LEU A 140 -2.86 -9.03 9.55
C LEU A 140 -4.27 -8.92 8.96
N MET A 141 -4.38 -8.17 7.87
CA MET A 141 -5.65 -7.94 7.15
C MET A 141 -6.39 -9.25 6.82
N CYS A 142 -5.68 -10.32 6.49
CA CYS A 142 -6.28 -11.62 6.17
C CYS A 142 -6.99 -12.32 7.35
N LEU A 143 -6.85 -11.81 8.58
CA LEU A 143 -7.59 -12.31 9.75
C LEU A 143 -9.04 -11.82 9.75
N ASP A 144 -9.28 -10.57 9.33
CA ASP A 144 -10.55 -9.87 9.49
C ASP A 144 -11.24 -9.51 8.17
N THR A 145 -10.50 -9.52 7.05
CA THR A 145 -11.03 -9.14 5.75
C THR A 145 -11.00 -10.29 4.75
N LEU A 146 -11.76 -10.12 3.69
CA LEU A 146 -11.79 -10.99 2.51
C LEU A 146 -11.70 -10.11 1.27
N SER A 147 -10.98 -10.58 0.27
CA SER A 147 -10.99 -9.98 -1.06
C SER A 147 -11.90 -10.80 -1.98
N VAL A 148 -12.76 -10.12 -2.72
CA VAL A 148 -13.72 -10.76 -3.61
C VAL A 148 -13.41 -10.33 -5.04
N ASP A 149 -13.22 -11.30 -5.93
CA ASP A 149 -13.02 -11.05 -7.35
C ASP A 149 -14.35 -10.69 -8.04
N TYR A 150 -14.28 -10.18 -9.27
CA TYR A 150 -15.44 -9.73 -10.05
C TYR A 150 -16.46 -10.84 -10.34
N ASP A 151 -16.05 -12.10 -10.34
CA ASP A 151 -16.90 -13.27 -10.52
C ASP A 151 -17.49 -13.81 -9.20
N GLY A 152 -17.20 -13.15 -8.08
CA GLY A 152 -17.63 -13.53 -6.75
C GLY A 152 -16.69 -14.50 -6.02
N THR A 153 -15.58 -14.91 -6.63
CA THR A 153 -14.59 -15.79 -5.97
C THR A 153 -13.96 -15.06 -4.78
N ILE A 154 -13.84 -15.76 -3.65
CA ILE A 154 -13.32 -15.23 -2.39
C ILE A 154 -11.87 -15.63 -2.20
N HIS A 155 -11.06 -14.68 -1.73
CA HIS A 155 -9.64 -14.83 -1.39
C HIS A 155 -9.38 -14.34 0.03
N ASP A 156 -8.37 -14.90 0.71
CA ASP A 156 -8.03 -14.50 2.08
C ASP A 156 -7.50 -13.06 2.17
N CYS A 157 -6.91 -12.54 1.11
CA CYS A 157 -6.44 -11.16 0.97
C CYS A 157 -6.25 -10.78 -0.50
N ASP A 158 -5.94 -9.51 -0.77
CA ASP A 158 -5.66 -8.98 -2.10
C ASP A 158 -4.42 -9.59 -2.77
N PHE A 159 -3.39 -9.97 -2.01
CA PHE A 159 -2.24 -10.70 -2.54
C PHE A 159 -2.63 -12.11 -3.01
N ASN A 160 -3.47 -12.82 -2.24
CA ASN A 160 -4.01 -14.11 -2.66
C ASN A 160 -4.90 -13.96 -3.89
N LEU A 161 -5.69 -12.88 -3.98
CA LEU A 161 -6.47 -12.55 -5.17
C LEU A 161 -5.55 -12.33 -6.38
N ALA A 162 -4.51 -11.53 -6.25
CA ALA A 162 -3.54 -11.28 -7.32
C ALA A 162 -2.83 -12.56 -7.81
N LEU A 163 -2.76 -13.60 -6.97
CA LEU A 163 -2.18 -14.92 -7.29
C LEU A 163 -3.23 -15.95 -7.71
N GLY A 164 -4.51 -15.61 -7.78
CA GLY A 164 -5.61 -16.54 -8.07
C GLY A 164 -5.82 -17.61 -6.98
N MET A 165 -5.38 -17.33 -5.75
CA MET A 165 -5.48 -18.26 -4.62
C MET A 165 -6.80 -18.04 -3.86
N SER A 166 -7.87 -18.74 -4.24
CA SER A 166 -9.14 -18.71 -3.51
C SER A 166 -9.00 -19.28 -2.09
N ILE A 167 -9.95 -18.94 -1.19
CA ILE A 167 -10.00 -19.46 0.17
C ILE A 167 -10.01 -21.00 0.22
N ALA A 168 -9.61 -21.56 1.35
CA ALA A 168 -9.72 -23.01 1.59
C ALA A 168 -11.18 -23.42 1.82
N GLY A 169 -11.51 -24.66 1.46
CA GLY A 169 -12.86 -25.19 1.67
C GLY A 169 -13.63 -25.45 0.38
N PRO A 170 -14.85 -26.01 0.47
CA PRO A 170 -15.69 -26.34 -0.68
C PRO A 170 -16.38 -25.10 -1.27
N HIS A 171 -16.86 -24.18 -0.42
CA HIS A 171 -17.54 -22.95 -0.81
C HIS A 171 -16.50 -21.85 -1.03
N LYS A 172 -16.46 -21.30 -2.22
CA LYS A 172 -15.39 -20.38 -2.65
C LYS A 172 -15.89 -19.05 -3.19
N THR A 173 -17.20 -18.88 -3.24
CA THR A 173 -17.80 -17.65 -3.76
C THR A 173 -18.72 -17.01 -2.73
N ILE A 174 -18.97 -15.70 -2.87
CA ILE A 174 -19.92 -14.96 -2.01
C ILE A 174 -21.37 -15.46 -2.16
N PHE A 175 -21.63 -16.28 -3.18
CA PHE A 175 -22.96 -16.79 -3.46
C PHE A 175 -23.26 -18.13 -2.77
N ASP A 176 -22.22 -18.85 -2.32
CA ASP A 176 -22.33 -20.19 -1.73
C ASP A 176 -21.67 -20.30 -0.36
N ILE A 177 -20.98 -19.25 0.14
CA ILE A 177 -20.33 -19.27 1.44
C ILE A 177 -21.30 -19.00 2.57
N GLU A 178 -21.13 -19.71 3.67
CA GLU A 178 -21.86 -19.49 4.90
C GLU A 178 -20.97 -18.89 5.98
N LYS A 179 -21.57 -18.21 6.98
CA LYS A 179 -20.82 -17.60 8.09
C LYS A 179 -19.91 -18.60 8.81
N ASN A 180 -20.38 -19.84 8.97
CA ASN A 180 -19.61 -20.89 9.66
C ASN A 180 -18.36 -21.33 8.87
N ASP A 181 -18.34 -21.16 7.56
CA ASP A 181 -17.18 -21.47 6.73
C ASP A 181 -16.03 -20.47 6.96
N LEU A 182 -16.35 -19.27 7.45
CA LEU A 182 -15.37 -18.20 7.72
C LEU A 182 -14.76 -18.30 9.12
N ILE A 183 -15.51 -18.80 10.09
CA ILE A 183 -15.07 -18.86 11.48
C ILE A 183 -14.01 -19.96 11.65
N GLY A 184 -12.79 -19.55 12.04
CA GLY A 184 -11.68 -20.49 12.26
C GLY A 184 -11.16 -21.15 10.97
N ARG A 185 -11.49 -20.60 9.79
CA ARG A 185 -10.96 -21.10 8.52
C ARG A 185 -9.43 -21.02 8.49
N LYS A 186 -8.83 -21.94 7.78
CA LYS A 186 -7.38 -21.92 7.56
C LYS A 186 -7.04 -20.96 6.42
N ILE A 187 -6.29 -19.90 6.71
CA ILE A 187 -5.77 -18.96 5.72
C ILE A 187 -4.72 -19.65 4.84
N ARG A 188 -4.81 -19.49 3.55
CA ARG A 188 -3.82 -20.01 2.60
C ARG A 188 -2.61 -19.08 2.52
N THR A 189 -1.45 -19.63 2.83
CA THR A 189 -0.19 -18.88 2.90
C THR A 189 0.83 -19.37 1.87
N MET A 190 1.67 -18.44 1.39
CA MET A 190 2.84 -18.69 0.55
C MET A 190 3.95 -17.68 0.91
N ASN A 191 5.04 -17.68 0.13
CA ASN A 191 6.21 -16.82 0.38
C ASN A 191 5.88 -15.30 0.38
N HIS A 192 4.83 -14.87 -0.31
CA HIS A 192 4.39 -13.48 -0.29
C HIS A 192 3.91 -13.03 1.09
N CYS A 193 3.44 -13.95 1.94
CA CYS A 193 2.97 -13.63 3.30
C CYS A 193 4.08 -13.09 4.21
N TYR A 194 5.35 -13.38 3.92
CA TYR A 194 6.46 -12.76 4.67
C TYR A 194 6.47 -11.23 4.55
N THR A 195 5.87 -10.68 3.51
CA THR A 195 5.78 -9.23 3.31
C THR A 195 4.97 -8.55 4.42
N CYS A 196 3.84 -9.16 4.79
CA CYS A 196 2.94 -8.62 5.80
C CYS A 196 3.52 -8.71 7.22
N THR A 197 4.54 -9.55 7.43
CA THR A 197 5.19 -9.75 8.74
C THR A 197 6.61 -9.21 8.81
N ALA A 198 7.13 -8.56 7.77
CA ALA A 198 8.48 -8.00 7.73
C ALA A 198 8.48 -6.51 8.09
N GLY A 199 9.29 -6.10 9.06
CA GLY A 199 9.40 -4.70 9.49
C GLY A 199 8.10 -4.17 10.06
N SER A 200 7.54 -3.11 9.45
CA SER A 200 6.20 -2.55 9.77
C SER A 200 5.05 -3.28 9.06
N GLY A 201 5.35 -4.30 8.26
CA GLY A 201 4.36 -5.01 7.48
C GLY A 201 3.98 -4.34 6.15
N SER A 202 2.91 -4.84 5.53
CA SER A 202 2.27 -4.24 4.34
C SER A 202 0.77 -4.57 4.28
N SER A 203 0.16 -4.73 5.43
CA SER A 203 -1.29 -4.94 5.60
C SER A 203 -1.86 -3.95 6.60
#